data_5665497f86001b87c2db4d02a39841ff
#
_entry.id   5665497f86001b87c2db4d02a39841ff
#
_cell.length_a   1.000
_cell.length_b   1.000
_cell.length_c   1.000
_cell.angle_alpha   90.00
_cell.angle_beta   90.00
_cell.angle_gamma   90.00
#
_symmetry.space_group_name_H-M   'P 1'
#
loop_
_entity.id
_entity.type
_entity.pdbx_description
1 polymer ?
#
loop_
_entity_poly.entity_id
_entity_poly.type
_entity_poly.pdbx_seq_one_letter_code
_entity_poly.pdbx_strand_id
1 'polypeptide(L)'
;MIPRAVRLCFLVSAFVSLVSAAGLTVQGVNRAEFWAFFDSVYATHTEDKMDMDLRYGDLNGTLGLFMYEPSRPWVGLQQPMRLFDYTVAYSPKQLEILYGKFFQTFGKGLALRTYSDDDFRHYKSMNGCRGTAHLPLSTEVVALAGRLRDVFFQENTYQVLNRTDTTDQVMGADLSTQPLEWFGFGGRYVRVNGQNDPAPKAFTEFVGGNMSAAYGPVDVYGELCQRLGTKPGIGGRDKGLGYYLSGTAAVSGYSLLAEYMDYDTLGYPAAGYHYNDPPTPIKSGVAIDRGVDEKGFGVTATATPTNPLYLEADYGRLYRHKDNLTGVVEWEGKSRFSPGTDLTFEAKFNHMVQQNIELHVAGRGTNKPTLQANYLLGQSTIALEAEYDFVTEDTGRMVVPWKYHEPAVSLSYGYGAALLFTVGWQGVDMKLDRRYNGEQSWPMFETVWSITERNVLRVRIGAERGGYTCSGGVCRFESPFKGVKAQLISRF
;
A
#
# COMPACT_ATOMS: atom_id res chain seq x y z
N MET A 1 15.65 -34.28 2.51
CA MET A 1 14.25 -34.13 3.01
C MET A 1 13.55 -33.11 2.13
N ILE A 2 12.46 -33.46 1.46
CA ILE A 2 11.66 -32.49 0.69
C ILE A 2 10.97 -31.58 1.69
N PRO A 3 11.15 -30.25 1.61
CA PRO A 3 10.48 -29.29 2.50
C PRO A 3 8.96 -29.51 2.52
N ARG A 4 8.34 -29.36 3.68
CA ARG A 4 6.88 -29.54 3.87
C ARG A 4 6.06 -28.70 2.88
N ALA A 5 6.52 -27.50 2.54
CA ALA A 5 5.90 -26.61 1.56
C ALA A 5 5.75 -27.26 0.16
N VAL A 6 6.78 -27.98 -0.32
CA VAL A 6 6.73 -28.66 -1.62
C VAL A 6 5.70 -29.80 -1.64
N ARG A 7 5.52 -30.52 -0.54
CA ARG A 7 4.49 -31.57 -0.43
C ARG A 7 3.08 -30.99 -0.47
N LEU A 8 2.88 -29.82 0.11
CA LEU A 8 1.57 -29.16 0.13
C LEU A 8 1.16 -28.69 -1.28
N CYS A 9 2.08 -28.14 -2.07
CA CYS A 9 1.81 -27.73 -3.46
C CYS A 9 1.30 -28.92 -4.30
N PHE A 10 1.87 -30.12 -4.14
CA PHE A 10 1.39 -31.32 -4.84
C PHE A 10 0.00 -31.78 -4.39
N LEU A 11 -0.30 -31.71 -3.09
CA LEU A 11 -1.60 -32.09 -2.55
C LEU A 11 -2.70 -31.13 -2.99
N VAL A 12 -2.42 -29.83 -3.02
CA VAL A 12 -3.37 -28.80 -3.47
C VAL A 12 -3.65 -28.96 -4.97
N SER A 13 -2.64 -29.17 -5.80
CA SER A 13 -2.82 -29.39 -7.25
C SER A 13 -3.66 -30.63 -7.55
N ALA A 14 -3.49 -31.72 -6.81
CA ALA A 14 -4.30 -32.93 -6.94
C ALA A 14 -5.75 -32.72 -6.47
N PHE A 15 -5.96 -31.97 -5.40
CA PHE A 15 -7.30 -31.63 -4.88
C PHE A 15 -8.08 -30.74 -5.87
N VAL A 16 -7.42 -29.73 -6.43
CA VAL A 16 -8.01 -28.83 -7.46
C VAL A 16 -8.53 -29.62 -8.66
N SER A 17 -7.77 -30.61 -9.14
CA SER A 17 -8.16 -31.42 -10.30
C SER A 17 -9.40 -32.30 -10.03
N LEU A 18 -9.56 -32.78 -8.80
CA LEU A 18 -10.72 -33.59 -8.40
C LEU A 18 -12.00 -32.76 -8.23
N VAL A 19 -11.87 -31.53 -7.77
CA VAL A 19 -13.01 -30.64 -7.45
C VAL A 19 -13.58 -29.98 -8.69
N SER A 20 -12.79 -29.72 -9.73
CA SER A 20 -13.25 -29.13 -11.00
C SER A 20 -14.29 -30.00 -11.74
N ALA A 21 -14.36 -31.30 -11.46
CA ALA A 21 -15.34 -32.20 -12.04
C ALA A 21 -16.79 -31.98 -11.55
N ALA A 22 -16.99 -31.24 -10.46
CA ALA A 22 -18.31 -31.00 -9.85
C ALA A 22 -18.91 -29.61 -10.18
N GLY A 23 -18.34 -28.87 -11.17
CA GLY A 23 -18.78 -27.51 -11.49
C GLY A 23 -18.27 -26.45 -10.51
N LEU A 24 -17.40 -26.80 -9.57
CA LEU A 24 -16.68 -25.88 -8.71
C LEU A 24 -15.39 -25.44 -9.42
N THR A 25 -15.22 -24.14 -9.57
CA THR A 25 -13.97 -23.55 -10.05
C THR A 25 -13.10 -23.20 -8.84
N VAL A 26 -11.84 -23.64 -8.87
CA VAL A 26 -10.83 -23.28 -7.85
C VAL A 26 -9.68 -22.61 -8.57
N GLN A 27 -9.33 -21.42 -8.09
CA GLN A 27 -8.16 -20.68 -8.55
C GLN A 27 -7.37 -20.24 -7.32
N GLY A 28 -6.08 -20.04 -7.47
CA GLY A 28 -5.32 -19.58 -6.33
C GLY A 28 -3.91 -19.16 -6.66
N VAL A 29 -3.30 -18.51 -5.67
CA VAL A 29 -1.90 -18.11 -5.70
C VAL A 29 -1.25 -18.62 -4.43
N ASN A 30 -0.16 -19.34 -4.57
CA ASN A 30 0.74 -19.69 -3.48
C ASN A 30 2.03 -18.91 -3.61
N ARG A 31 2.47 -18.27 -2.52
CA ARG A 31 3.74 -17.54 -2.40
C ARG A 31 4.54 -18.18 -1.28
N ALA A 32 5.57 -18.93 -1.64
CA ALA A 32 6.50 -19.52 -0.70
C ALA A 32 7.81 -18.72 -0.74
N GLU A 33 8.26 -18.25 0.42
CA GLU A 33 9.51 -17.51 0.59
C GLU A 33 10.46 -18.27 1.51
N PHE A 34 11.73 -18.22 1.15
CA PHE A 34 12.82 -18.77 1.94
C PHE A 34 13.99 -17.78 1.97
N TRP A 35 14.47 -17.47 3.17
CA TRP A 35 15.61 -16.60 3.37
C TRP A 35 16.71 -17.38 4.13
N ALA A 36 17.94 -17.25 3.68
CA ALA A 36 19.11 -17.73 4.36
C ALA A 36 20.09 -16.57 4.55
N PHE A 37 20.45 -16.28 5.79
CA PHE A 37 21.34 -15.18 6.14
C PHE A 37 22.78 -15.68 6.16
N PHE A 38 23.73 -14.87 5.69
CA PHE A 38 25.17 -15.17 5.77
C PHE A 38 25.72 -14.92 7.18
N ASP A 39 25.06 -14.09 7.98
CA ASP A 39 25.39 -13.88 9.38
C ASP A 39 24.78 -14.97 10.26
N SER A 40 25.63 -15.52 11.15
CA SER A 40 25.31 -16.70 11.96
C SER A 40 24.21 -16.52 13.02
N VAL A 41 23.71 -15.32 13.22
CA VAL A 41 22.70 -15.02 14.25
C VAL A 41 21.29 -15.41 13.80
N TYR A 42 20.99 -15.29 12.49
CA TYR A 42 19.69 -15.60 11.90
C TYR A 42 19.89 -16.55 10.71
N ALA A 43 19.79 -17.87 10.96
CA ALA A 43 20.21 -18.83 9.94
C ALA A 43 19.24 -18.92 8.76
N THR A 44 17.92 -19.00 8.99
CA THR A 44 16.92 -19.15 7.94
C THR A 44 15.56 -18.60 8.35
N HIS A 45 14.70 -18.29 7.37
CA HIS A 45 13.33 -17.88 7.54
C HIS A 45 12.48 -18.52 6.44
N THR A 46 11.30 -18.98 6.76
CA THR A 46 10.36 -19.54 5.79
C THR A 46 8.98 -18.93 6.03
N GLU A 47 8.36 -18.48 4.95
CA GLU A 47 7.00 -17.97 4.93
C GLU A 47 6.25 -18.63 3.77
N ASP A 48 4.98 -19.00 3.99
CA ASP A 48 4.13 -19.54 2.96
C ASP A 48 2.73 -18.94 3.09
N LYS A 49 2.27 -18.26 2.05
CA LYS A 49 0.94 -17.66 1.96
C LYS A 49 0.22 -18.23 0.75
N MET A 50 -0.91 -18.84 0.98
CA MET A 50 -1.77 -19.38 -0.08
C MET A 50 -3.14 -18.74 0.01
N ASP A 51 -3.54 -18.11 -1.09
CA ASP A 51 -4.87 -17.54 -1.29
C ASP A 51 -5.60 -18.36 -2.36
N MET A 52 -6.82 -18.82 -2.05
CA MET A 52 -7.66 -19.63 -2.94
C MET A 52 -9.01 -18.98 -3.12
N ASP A 53 -9.47 -18.88 -4.35
CA ASP A 53 -10.81 -18.48 -4.74
C ASP A 53 -11.62 -19.69 -5.19
N LEU A 54 -12.80 -19.82 -4.63
CA LEU A 54 -13.75 -20.91 -4.89
C LEU A 54 -15.01 -20.33 -5.51
N ARG A 55 -15.50 -20.89 -6.61
CA ARG A 55 -16.75 -20.43 -7.25
C ARG A 55 -17.63 -21.61 -7.65
N TYR A 56 -18.89 -21.54 -7.24
CA TYR A 56 -19.93 -22.48 -7.62
C TYR A 56 -21.26 -21.76 -7.87
N GLY A 57 -21.62 -21.55 -9.14
CA GLY A 57 -22.79 -20.74 -9.50
C GLY A 57 -22.66 -19.31 -8.95
N ASP A 58 -23.66 -18.88 -8.18
CA ASP A 58 -23.69 -17.57 -7.52
C ASP A 58 -22.94 -17.56 -6.17
N LEU A 59 -22.41 -18.69 -5.72
CA LEU A 59 -21.62 -18.79 -4.51
C LEU A 59 -20.14 -18.60 -4.83
N ASN A 60 -19.52 -17.69 -4.12
CA ASN A 60 -18.09 -17.40 -4.17
C ASN A 60 -17.50 -17.54 -2.76
N GLY A 61 -16.26 -18.01 -2.68
CA GLY A 61 -15.56 -18.12 -1.41
C GLY A 61 -14.08 -17.83 -1.60
N THR A 62 -13.45 -17.32 -0.58
CA THR A 62 -11.98 -17.21 -0.52
C THR A 62 -11.46 -17.87 0.75
N LEU A 63 -10.29 -18.51 0.65
CA LEU A 63 -9.57 -19.08 1.77
C LEU A 63 -8.12 -18.64 1.71
N GLY A 64 -7.64 -18.01 2.76
CA GLY A 64 -6.25 -17.65 2.94
C GLY A 64 -5.59 -18.53 4.00
N LEU A 65 -4.50 -19.20 3.64
CA LEU A 65 -3.67 -19.96 4.55
C LEU A 65 -2.33 -19.25 4.72
N PHE A 66 -1.80 -19.26 5.92
CA PHE A 66 -0.54 -18.62 6.24
C PHE A 66 0.30 -19.46 7.18
N MET A 67 1.59 -19.56 6.88
CA MET A 67 2.60 -20.21 7.72
C MET A 67 3.80 -19.28 7.86
N TYR A 68 4.36 -19.21 9.06
CA TYR A 68 5.56 -18.43 9.34
C TYR A 68 6.48 -19.22 10.26
N GLU A 69 7.71 -19.45 9.83
CA GLU A 69 8.72 -20.23 10.56
C GLU A 69 10.06 -19.46 10.55
N PRO A 70 10.32 -18.62 11.56
CA PRO A 70 11.62 -17.94 11.71
C PRO A 70 12.70 -18.93 12.18
N SER A 71 13.95 -18.65 11.88
CA SER A 71 15.11 -19.52 12.18
C SER A 71 15.41 -19.69 13.66
N ARG A 72 15.05 -18.73 14.46
CA ARG A 72 15.06 -18.85 15.92
C ARG A 72 13.65 -18.60 16.43
N PRO A 73 13.02 -19.58 17.06
CA PRO A 73 11.77 -19.36 17.75
C PRO A 73 12.03 -18.39 18.91
N TRP A 74 11.79 -17.11 18.70
CA TRP A 74 11.40 -16.29 19.83
C TRP A 74 10.15 -16.95 20.36
N VAL A 75 10.25 -17.42 21.56
CA VAL A 75 9.16 -18.16 22.22
C VAL A 75 7.84 -17.45 21.94
N GLY A 76 6.94 -18.10 21.20
CA GLY A 76 5.60 -17.60 20.86
C GLY A 76 5.38 -17.06 19.44
N LEU A 77 6.39 -17.01 18.57
CA LEU A 77 6.22 -16.39 17.22
C LEU A 77 6.12 -17.40 16.07
N GLN A 78 6.37 -18.67 16.30
CA GLN A 78 6.11 -19.69 15.29
C GLN A 78 4.62 -19.74 15.01
N GLN A 79 4.26 -19.58 13.73
CA GLN A 79 2.89 -19.75 13.29
C GLN A 79 2.81 -20.97 12.37
N PRO A 80 2.37 -22.11 12.88
CA PRO A 80 2.06 -23.25 12.03
C PRO A 80 1.02 -22.83 11.00
N MET A 81 0.94 -23.54 9.89
CA MET A 81 -0.06 -23.28 8.87
C MET A 81 -1.46 -23.18 9.50
N ARG A 82 -2.10 -22.05 9.28
CA ARG A 82 -3.43 -21.77 9.82
C ARG A 82 -4.30 -21.08 8.77
N LEU A 83 -5.59 -21.19 8.96
CA LEU A 83 -6.55 -20.36 8.26
C LEU A 83 -6.35 -18.91 8.71
N PHE A 84 -5.87 -18.09 7.79
CA PHE A 84 -5.60 -16.68 8.05
C PHE A 84 -6.82 -15.83 7.73
N ASP A 85 -7.47 -16.15 6.60
CA ASP A 85 -8.62 -15.43 6.09
C ASP A 85 -9.65 -16.39 5.50
N TYR A 86 -10.92 -15.99 5.53
CA TYR A 86 -11.97 -16.66 4.77
C TYR A 86 -13.07 -15.67 4.42
N THR A 87 -13.71 -15.92 3.29
CA THR A 87 -14.89 -15.18 2.84
C THR A 87 -15.86 -16.15 2.19
N VAL A 88 -17.14 -15.94 2.39
CA VAL A 88 -18.23 -16.61 1.67
C VAL A 88 -19.16 -15.53 1.17
N ALA A 89 -19.47 -15.53 -0.11
CA ALA A 89 -20.38 -14.57 -0.73
C ALA A 89 -21.42 -15.29 -1.58
N TYR A 90 -22.65 -14.83 -1.53
CA TYR A 90 -23.73 -15.16 -2.45
C TYR A 90 -24.03 -13.93 -3.28
N SER A 91 -23.82 -14.01 -4.60
CA SER A 91 -23.81 -12.85 -5.50
C SER A 91 -24.71 -13.08 -6.72
N PRO A 92 -26.06 -13.10 -6.56
CA PRO A 92 -26.98 -13.02 -7.69
C PRO A 92 -26.93 -11.62 -8.33
N LYS A 93 -27.52 -11.46 -9.51
CA LYS A 93 -27.36 -10.27 -10.39
C LYS A 93 -27.50 -8.90 -9.71
N GLN A 94 -28.38 -8.75 -8.71
CA GLN A 94 -28.70 -7.46 -8.12
C GLN A 94 -28.36 -7.33 -6.62
N LEU A 95 -27.89 -8.43 -6.03
CA LEU A 95 -27.60 -8.48 -4.59
C LEU A 95 -26.32 -9.27 -4.37
N GLU A 96 -25.46 -8.77 -3.50
CA GLU A 96 -24.36 -9.52 -2.94
C GLU A 96 -24.49 -9.55 -1.42
N ILE A 97 -24.38 -10.73 -0.83
CA ILE A 97 -24.28 -10.89 0.63
C ILE A 97 -22.97 -11.62 0.90
N LEU A 98 -22.11 -11.02 1.71
CA LEU A 98 -20.80 -11.51 2.02
C LEU A 98 -20.65 -11.68 3.55
N TYR A 99 -20.04 -12.78 3.95
CA TYR A 99 -19.64 -13.05 5.33
C TYR A 99 -18.18 -13.46 5.40
N GLY A 100 -17.46 -12.92 6.38
CA GLY A 100 -16.04 -13.20 6.60
C GLY A 100 -15.19 -11.95 6.45
N LYS A 101 -13.97 -12.10 5.89
CA LYS A 101 -13.07 -10.98 5.63
C LYS A 101 -13.45 -10.25 4.37
N PHE A 102 -13.45 -8.91 4.44
CA PHE A 102 -13.61 -8.07 3.27
C PHE A 102 -12.90 -6.72 3.42
N PHE A 103 -12.69 -6.07 2.28
CA PHE A 103 -12.22 -4.69 2.21
C PHE A 103 -13.36 -3.80 1.75
N GLN A 104 -13.43 -2.59 2.30
CA GLN A 104 -14.44 -1.61 1.94
C GLN A 104 -13.89 -0.21 2.05
N THR A 105 -14.15 0.59 1.03
CA THR A 105 -13.90 2.03 1.04
C THR A 105 -15.20 2.75 0.73
N PHE A 106 -15.55 3.73 1.54
CA PHE A 106 -16.67 4.62 1.29
C PHE A 106 -16.15 5.93 0.72
N GLY A 107 -16.57 6.26 -0.52
CA GLY A 107 -16.05 7.39 -1.27
C GLY A 107 -14.53 7.33 -1.46
N LYS A 108 -13.83 8.38 -1.09
CA LYS A 108 -12.36 8.46 -1.09
C LYS A 108 -11.72 8.06 0.24
N GLY A 109 -12.51 7.53 1.18
CA GLY A 109 -11.99 7.01 2.43
C GLY A 109 -12.06 7.96 3.63
N LEU A 110 -12.78 9.08 3.51
CA LEU A 110 -12.93 10.03 4.63
C LEU A 110 -13.69 9.42 5.82
N ALA A 111 -14.66 8.54 5.56
CA ALA A 111 -15.44 7.88 6.60
C ALA A 111 -14.93 6.48 6.94
N LEU A 112 -14.60 5.68 5.92
CA LEU A 112 -14.13 4.31 6.06
C LEU A 112 -13.20 3.96 4.91
N ARG A 113 -12.04 3.41 5.24
CA ARG A 113 -11.15 2.79 4.26
C ARG A 113 -10.43 1.61 4.87
N THR A 114 -10.65 0.45 4.26
CA THR A 114 -9.90 -0.77 4.55
C THR A 114 -9.25 -1.27 3.26
N TYR A 115 -8.03 -1.77 3.35
CA TYR A 115 -7.22 -2.10 2.19
C TYR A 115 -6.23 -3.23 2.48
N SER A 116 -5.68 -3.79 1.42
CA SER A 116 -4.54 -4.71 1.45
C SER A 116 -3.39 -4.06 0.73
N ASP A 117 -2.24 -4.04 1.35
CA ASP A 117 -0.98 -3.63 0.75
C ASP A 117 0.02 -4.77 0.93
N ASP A 118 0.22 -5.55 -0.13
CA ASP A 118 1.11 -6.72 -0.10
C ASP A 118 2.58 -6.30 -0.06
N ASP A 119 2.95 -5.15 -0.65
CA ASP A 119 4.31 -4.64 -0.65
C ASP A 119 4.70 -4.16 0.75
N PHE A 120 3.75 -3.54 1.44
CA PHE A 120 3.90 -3.14 2.85
C PHE A 120 3.57 -4.25 3.84
N ARG A 121 3.05 -5.39 3.37
CA ARG A 121 2.52 -6.46 4.23
C ARG A 121 1.55 -5.93 5.30
N HIS A 122 0.74 -4.95 4.91
CA HIS A 122 -0.25 -4.33 5.77
C HIS A 122 -1.66 -4.66 5.27
N TYR A 123 -2.44 -5.30 6.12
CA TYR A 123 -3.78 -5.81 5.82
C TYR A 123 -4.78 -5.22 6.81
N LYS A 124 -5.40 -4.11 6.43
CA LYS A 124 -6.48 -3.47 7.18
C LYS A 124 -7.80 -3.94 6.60
N SER A 125 -8.47 -4.88 7.23
CA SER A 125 -9.69 -5.54 6.73
C SER A 125 -10.82 -5.48 7.74
N MET A 126 -12.04 -5.67 7.27
CA MET A 126 -13.23 -5.94 8.09
C MET A 126 -13.45 -7.44 8.18
N ASN A 127 -13.92 -7.92 9.34
CA ASN A 127 -14.41 -9.28 9.52
C ASN A 127 -15.85 -9.20 10.04
N GLY A 128 -16.81 -9.65 9.23
CA GLY A 128 -18.23 -9.51 9.53
C GLY A 128 -19.13 -9.82 8.33
N CYS A 129 -20.18 -9.05 8.18
CA CYS A 129 -21.14 -9.15 7.07
C CYS A 129 -21.16 -7.87 6.23
N ARG A 130 -21.31 -8.02 4.91
CA ARG A 130 -21.57 -6.94 3.97
C ARG A 130 -22.71 -7.34 3.03
N GLY A 131 -23.64 -6.45 2.82
CA GLY A 131 -24.67 -6.54 1.77
C GLY A 131 -24.47 -5.41 0.77
N THR A 132 -24.51 -5.73 -0.53
CA THR A 132 -24.47 -4.76 -1.62
C THR A 132 -25.69 -4.98 -2.52
N ALA A 133 -26.45 -3.92 -2.78
CA ALA A 133 -27.60 -3.96 -3.69
C ALA A 133 -27.38 -3.01 -4.87
N HIS A 134 -27.56 -3.53 -6.09
CA HIS A 134 -27.50 -2.75 -7.32
C HIS A 134 -28.91 -2.42 -7.78
N LEU A 135 -29.25 -1.15 -7.76
CA LEU A 135 -30.58 -0.63 -8.07
C LEU A 135 -30.57 0.13 -9.42
N PRO A 136 -31.74 0.48 -10.00
CA PRO A 136 -31.80 1.34 -11.19
C PRO A 136 -31.05 2.68 -11.00
N LEU A 137 -30.80 3.37 -12.11
CA LEU A 137 -30.07 4.66 -12.16
C LEU A 137 -28.61 4.54 -11.66
N SER A 138 -27.94 3.43 -11.94
CA SER A 138 -26.58 3.15 -11.46
C SER A 138 -26.45 3.41 -9.95
N THR A 139 -27.47 3.03 -9.20
CA THR A 139 -27.50 3.21 -7.75
C THR A 139 -26.98 1.96 -7.06
N GLU A 140 -26.01 2.14 -6.19
CA GLU A 140 -25.48 1.10 -5.32
C GLU A 140 -25.72 1.46 -3.85
N VAL A 141 -26.19 0.49 -3.09
CA VAL A 141 -26.35 0.59 -1.65
C VAL A 141 -25.52 -0.49 -0.99
N VAL A 142 -24.61 -0.08 -0.13
CA VAL A 142 -23.78 -0.99 0.68
C VAL A 142 -24.17 -0.84 2.14
N ALA A 143 -24.35 -1.96 2.83
CA ALA A 143 -24.52 -1.98 4.28
C ALA A 143 -23.54 -3.01 4.86
N LEU A 144 -22.90 -2.68 5.97
CA LEU A 144 -21.91 -3.57 6.61
C LEU A 144 -21.99 -3.52 8.13
N ALA A 145 -21.60 -4.62 8.74
CA ALA A 145 -21.38 -4.74 10.18
C ALA A 145 -20.25 -5.76 10.45
N GLY A 146 -19.33 -5.41 11.32
CA GLY A 146 -18.21 -6.29 11.64
C GLY A 146 -17.23 -5.66 12.61
N ARG A 147 -16.02 -6.19 12.61
CA ARG A 147 -14.90 -5.73 13.43
C ARG A 147 -13.71 -5.45 12.54
N LEU A 148 -12.97 -4.40 12.86
CA LEU A 148 -11.73 -4.11 12.14
C LEU A 148 -10.66 -5.12 12.54
N ARG A 149 -9.91 -5.59 11.56
CA ARG A 149 -8.72 -6.39 11.73
C ARG A 149 -7.56 -5.69 11.02
N ASP A 150 -6.61 -5.23 11.80
CA ASP A 150 -5.40 -4.58 11.31
C ASP A 150 -4.21 -5.52 11.56
N VAL A 151 -3.64 -6.06 10.50
CA VAL A 151 -2.51 -6.99 10.55
C VAL A 151 -1.34 -6.34 9.85
N PHE A 152 -0.28 -6.11 10.59
CA PHE A 152 0.94 -5.52 10.09
C PHE A 152 2.13 -6.44 10.39
N PHE A 153 2.84 -6.87 9.34
CA PHE A 153 4.03 -7.71 9.48
C PHE A 153 5.27 -6.83 9.57
N GLN A 154 5.90 -6.82 10.71
CA GLN A 154 7.11 -6.06 10.98
C GLN A 154 8.31 -6.99 11.09
N GLU A 155 9.26 -6.91 10.14
CA GLU A 155 10.43 -7.82 10.10
C GLU A 155 11.38 -7.63 11.27
N ASN A 156 11.53 -6.41 11.78
CA ASN A 156 12.44 -6.11 12.90
C ASN A 156 12.19 -6.85 14.19
N THR A 157 10.95 -7.13 14.45
CA THR A 157 10.54 -7.79 15.68
C THR A 157 10.15 -9.22 15.42
N TYR A 158 10.17 -9.66 14.14
CA TYR A 158 9.59 -10.94 13.71
C TYR A 158 8.19 -11.14 14.28
N GLN A 159 7.51 -10.03 14.57
CA GLN A 159 6.19 -10.02 15.14
C GLN A 159 5.18 -9.76 14.05
N VAL A 160 4.28 -10.69 13.87
CA VAL A 160 2.98 -10.38 13.32
C VAL A 160 2.28 -9.52 14.36
N LEU A 161 2.38 -8.21 14.22
CA LEU A 161 1.59 -7.29 15.04
C LEU A 161 0.14 -7.42 14.59
N ASN A 162 -0.55 -8.38 15.17
CA ASN A 162 -1.99 -8.49 15.01
C ASN A 162 -2.62 -7.42 15.92
N ARG A 163 -2.76 -6.22 15.41
CA ARG A 163 -3.55 -5.17 16.04
C ARG A 163 -5.03 -5.43 15.75
N THR A 164 -5.51 -6.56 16.21
CA THR A 164 -6.93 -6.83 16.12
C THR A 164 -7.58 -6.15 17.31
N ASP A 165 -8.26 -5.05 17.08
CA ASP A 165 -9.27 -4.63 18.00
C ASP A 165 -10.50 -5.54 17.79
N THR A 166 -10.48 -6.66 18.50
CA THR A 166 -11.57 -7.64 18.45
C THR A 166 -12.81 -7.16 19.17
N THR A 167 -12.76 -6.02 19.81
CA THR A 167 -13.82 -5.50 20.68
C THR A 167 -14.61 -4.38 20.01
N ASP A 168 -13.99 -3.54 19.18
CA ASP A 168 -14.69 -2.49 18.47
C ASP A 168 -15.63 -3.06 17.41
N GLN A 169 -16.86 -2.59 17.43
CA GLN A 169 -17.88 -2.92 16.45
C GLN A 169 -18.03 -1.79 15.45
N VAL A 170 -17.90 -2.09 14.18
CA VAL A 170 -18.07 -1.15 13.07
C VAL A 170 -19.35 -1.49 12.33
N MET A 171 -20.20 -0.50 12.13
CA MET A 171 -21.39 -0.58 11.28
C MET A 171 -21.36 0.58 10.30
N GLY A 172 -21.78 0.35 9.06
CA GLY A 172 -21.78 1.40 8.06
C GLY A 172 -22.80 1.16 6.94
N ALA A 173 -23.16 2.24 6.29
CA ALA A 173 -23.92 2.24 5.06
C ALA A 173 -23.39 3.31 4.11
N ASP A 174 -23.37 3.00 2.83
CA ASP A 174 -23.03 3.91 1.73
C ASP A 174 -24.10 3.79 0.64
N LEU A 175 -24.53 4.94 0.14
CA LEU A 175 -25.37 5.07 -1.03
C LEU A 175 -24.62 5.86 -2.06
N SER A 176 -24.42 5.32 -3.25
CA SER A 176 -23.90 6.03 -4.41
C SER A 176 -24.87 5.89 -5.57
N THR A 177 -25.07 6.98 -6.31
CA THR A 177 -25.97 6.99 -7.48
C THR A 177 -25.42 7.92 -8.56
N GLN A 178 -25.64 7.54 -9.80
CA GLN A 178 -25.33 8.34 -10.98
C GLN A 178 -26.57 8.47 -11.85
N PRO A 179 -27.52 9.35 -11.46
CA PRO A 179 -28.80 9.49 -12.15
C PRO A 179 -28.68 10.10 -13.55
N LEU A 180 -27.56 10.79 -13.83
CA LEU A 180 -27.21 11.33 -15.13
C LEU A 180 -25.81 10.89 -15.50
N GLU A 181 -25.52 10.71 -16.77
CA GLU A 181 -24.20 10.29 -17.25
C GLU A 181 -23.05 11.20 -16.80
N TRP A 182 -23.36 12.48 -16.60
CA TRP A 182 -22.41 13.51 -16.22
C TRP A 182 -22.45 13.90 -14.74
N PHE A 183 -23.40 13.37 -13.94
CA PHE A 183 -23.55 13.77 -12.54
C PHE A 183 -23.87 12.59 -11.63
N GLY A 184 -23.10 12.47 -10.56
CA GLY A 184 -23.28 11.49 -9.49
C GLY A 184 -23.24 12.13 -8.11
N PHE A 185 -23.87 11.49 -7.14
CA PHE A 185 -23.77 11.86 -5.73
C PHE A 185 -23.88 10.63 -4.83
N GLY A 186 -23.46 10.78 -3.58
CA GLY A 186 -23.53 9.72 -2.58
C GLY A 186 -23.64 10.26 -1.17
N GLY A 187 -24.09 9.39 -0.27
CA GLY A 187 -24.17 9.68 1.16
C GLY A 187 -23.73 8.46 1.97
N ARG A 188 -23.09 8.68 3.10
CA ARG A 188 -22.54 7.62 3.92
C ARG A 188 -22.64 7.87 5.40
N TYR A 189 -22.71 6.75 6.11
CA TYR A 189 -22.71 6.71 7.56
C TYR A 189 -21.85 5.56 8.04
N VAL A 190 -20.99 5.82 9.01
CA VAL A 190 -20.20 4.79 9.70
C VAL A 190 -20.26 5.05 11.19
N ARG A 191 -20.48 4.01 11.97
CA ARG A 191 -20.43 4.06 13.43
C ARG A 191 -19.47 3.01 13.95
N VAL A 192 -18.61 3.43 14.85
CA VAL A 192 -17.69 2.60 15.61
C VAL A 192 -18.06 2.68 17.09
N ASN A 193 -18.35 1.55 17.70
CA ASN A 193 -18.55 1.43 19.15
C ASN A 193 -17.25 0.92 19.76
N GLY A 194 -16.49 1.80 20.40
CA GLY A 194 -15.23 1.47 21.07
C GLY A 194 -15.50 0.80 22.42
N GLN A 195 -14.98 -0.42 22.60
CA GLN A 195 -15.13 -1.15 23.87
C GLN A 195 -13.88 -1.08 24.74
N ASN A 196 -12.75 -0.78 24.15
CA ASN A 196 -11.47 -0.63 24.87
C ASN A 196 -11.19 0.78 25.37
N ASP A 197 -12.03 1.76 25.03
CA ASP A 197 -11.90 3.09 25.58
C ASP A 197 -12.35 3.05 27.05
N PRO A 198 -11.55 3.56 28.00
CA PRO A 198 -11.94 3.67 29.41
C PRO A 198 -13.17 4.55 29.64
N ALA A 199 -13.54 5.40 28.67
CA ALA A 199 -14.79 6.15 28.72
C ALA A 199 -16.00 5.24 28.48
N PRO A 200 -16.96 5.12 29.40
CA PRO A 200 -18.11 4.26 29.23
C PRO A 200 -18.94 4.68 28.02
N LYS A 201 -19.28 3.71 27.15
CA LYS A 201 -20.05 3.89 25.91
C LYS A 201 -19.37 4.80 24.89
N ALA A 202 -18.04 4.71 24.78
CA ALA A 202 -17.32 5.43 23.74
C ALA A 202 -17.79 5.04 22.34
N PHE A 203 -18.03 6.02 21.50
CA PHE A 203 -18.38 5.82 20.09
C PHE A 203 -17.77 6.89 19.20
N THR A 204 -17.62 6.57 17.92
CA THR A 204 -17.28 7.51 16.85
C THR A 204 -18.22 7.28 15.68
N GLU A 205 -18.77 8.36 15.15
CA GLU A 205 -19.64 8.35 13.97
C GLU A 205 -19.04 9.23 12.89
N PHE A 206 -19.15 8.77 11.65
CA PHE A 206 -18.83 9.54 10.47
C PHE A 206 -20.09 9.68 9.63
N VAL A 207 -20.41 10.91 9.26
CA VAL A 207 -21.53 11.23 8.37
C VAL A 207 -20.96 12.06 7.23
N GLY A 208 -21.15 11.62 6.01
CA GLY A 208 -20.56 12.30 4.87
C GLY A 208 -21.37 12.13 3.59
N GLY A 209 -20.93 12.86 2.58
CA GLY A 209 -21.48 12.78 1.24
C GLY A 209 -20.46 13.25 0.21
N ASN A 210 -20.71 12.89 -1.03
CA ASN A 210 -19.90 13.31 -2.16
C ASN A 210 -20.75 13.70 -3.35
N MET A 211 -20.17 14.48 -4.23
CA MET A 211 -20.69 14.82 -5.55
C MET A 211 -19.59 14.69 -6.58
N SER A 212 -19.95 14.25 -7.77
CA SER A 212 -19.09 14.20 -8.95
C SER A 212 -19.80 14.75 -10.17
N ALA A 213 -19.06 15.46 -11.02
CA ALA A 213 -19.59 15.95 -12.29
C ALA A 213 -18.50 15.82 -13.37
N ALA A 214 -18.86 15.26 -14.53
CA ALA A 214 -18.01 15.11 -15.69
C ALA A 214 -18.65 15.81 -16.89
N TYR A 215 -17.98 16.81 -17.46
CA TYR A 215 -18.48 17.50 -18.62
C TYR A 215 -17.37 17.77 -19.65
N GLY A 216 -17.47 17.09 -20.77
CA GLY A 216 -16.43 17.16 -21.81
C GLY A 216 -15.08 16.70 -21.27
N PRO A 217 -14.03 17.55 -21.35
CA PRO A 217 -12.70 17.19 -20.88
C PRO A 217 -12.48 17.39 -19.38
N VAL A 218 -13.50 17.80 -18.63
CA VAL A 218 -13.36 18.18 -17.22
C VAL A 218 -14.16 17.25 -16.32
N ASP A 219 -13.50 16.74 -15.28
CA ASP A 219 -14.09 15.99 -14.16
C ASP A 219 -13.84 16.73 -12.87
N VAL A 220 -14.85 16.78 -12.01
CA VAL A 220 -14.77 17.37 -10.67
C VAL A 220 -15.39 16.41 -9.65
N TYR A 221 -14.70 16.22 -8.53
CA TYR A 221 -15.18 15.43 -7.40
C TYR A 221 -15.01 16.23 -6.11
N GLY A 222 -16.03 16.16 -5.24
CA GLY A 222 -15.95 16.73 -3.90
C GLY A 222 -16.55 15.77 -2.87
N GLU A 223 -15.92 15.66 -1.71
CA GLU A 223 -16.37 14.87 -0.58
C GLU A 223 -16.26 15.66 0.71
N LEU A 224 -17.31 15.57 1.55
CA LEU A 224 -17.38 16.16 2.88
C LEU A 224 -17.70 15.04 3.88
N CYS A 225 -17.00 15.03 5.02
CA CYS A 225 -17.25 14.10 6.10
C CYS A 225 -17.15 14.80 7.45
N GLN A 226 -18.17 14.62 8.29
CA GLN A 226 -18.17 15.07 9.69
C GLN A 226 -17.97 13.86 10.61
N ARG A 227 -17.04 13.98 11.55
CA ARG A 227 -16.87 13.06 12.66
C ARG A 227 -17.57 13.58 13.90
N LEU A 228 -18.30 12.70 14.57
CA LEU A 228 -18.92 12.94 15.87
C LEU A 228 -18.52 11.81 16.81
N GLY A 229 -18.24 12.07 18.08
CA GLY A 229 -17.86 11.00 18.97
C GLY A 229 -17.65 11.41 20.41
N THR A 230 -17.10 10.49 21.16
CA THR A 230 -16.69 10.69 22.54
C THR A 230 -15.19 11.02 22.58
N LYS A 231 -14.78 11.96 23.41
CA LYS A 231 -13.36 12.23 23.65
C LYS A 231 -12.71 11.00 24.29
N PRO A 232 -11.63 10.45 23.69
CA PRO A 232 -10.97 9.26 24.23
C PRO A 232 -10.50 9.46 25.68
N GLY A 233 -10.79 8.48 26.54
CA GLY A 233 -10.31 8.44 27.92
C GLY A 233 -10.87 9.47 28.90
N ILE A 234 -11.51 10.53 28.40
CA ILE A 234 -11.97 11.68 29.21
C ILE A 234 -13.49 11.73 29.24
N GLY A 235 -14.14 11.21 28.18
CA GLY A 235 -15.56 11.40 27.97
C GLY A 235 -15.93 12.80 27.48
N GLY A 236 -17.21 13.05 27.21
CA GLY A 236 -17.70 14.27 26.58
C GLY A 236 -17.73 14.17 25.06
N ARG A 237 -18.28 15.17 24.41
CA ARG A 237 -18.43 15.18 22.94
C ARG A 237 -17.17 15.68 22.25
N ASP A 238 -16.84 15.02 21.16
CA ASP A 238 -15.79 15.42 20.22
C ASP A 238 -16.34 15.44 18.79
N LYS A 239 -15.80 16.30 17.95
CA LYS A 239 -16.23 16.44 16.55
C LYS A 239 -15.03 16.83 15.68
N GLY A 240 -15.08 16.40 14.44
CA GLY A 240 -14.11 16.76 13.41
C GLY A 240 -14.82 16.98 12.09
N LEU A 241 -14.14 17.62 11.17
CA LEU A 241 -14.63 17.90 9.83
C LEU A 241 -13.48 17.64 8.84
N GLY A 242 -13.82 17.02 7.71
CA GLY A 242 -12.88 16.85 6.62
C GLY A 242 -13.55 17.05 5.29
N TYR A 243 -12.82 17.63 4.36
CA TYR A 243 -13.23 17.71 2.97
C TYR A 243 -12.06 17.49 2.03
N TYR A 244 -12.41 16.90 0.89
CA TYR A 244 -11.50 16.61 -0.20
C TYR A 244 -12.14 17.07 -1.51
N LEU A 245 -11.36 17.74 -2.33
CA LEU A 245 -11.76 18.21 -3.66
C LEU A 245 -10.71 17.76 -4.68
N SER A 246 -11.14 17.29 -5.83
CA SER A 246 -10.27 17.06 -6.97
C SER A 246 -10.93 17.50 -8.27
N GLY A 247 -10.10 17.99 -9.19
CA GLY A 247 -10.53 18.36 -10.51
C GLY A 247 -9.51 17.93 -11.56
N THR A 248 -9.97 17.28 -12.61
CA THR A 248 -9.12 16.85 -13.73
C THR A 248 -9.61 17.54 -15.01
N ALA A 249 -8.67 18.01 -15.82
CA ALA A 249 -8.95 18.49 -17.16
C ALA A 249 -7.97 17.83 -18.14
N ALA A 250 -8.48 17.26 -19.26
CA ALA A 250 -7.65 16.58 -20.25
C ALA A 250 -8.03 16.98 -21.67
N VAL A 251 -7.07 17.53 -22.45
CA VAL A 251 -7.28 18.01 -23.82
C VAL A 251 -6.06 17.67 -24.68
N SER A 252 -6.28 16.92 -25.76
CA SER A 252 -5.29 16.74 -26.84
C SER A 252 -3.87 16.37 -26.37
N GLY A 253 -3.75 15.39 -25.47
CA GLY A 253 -2.44 14.94 -24.98
C GLY A 253 -1.89 15.76 -23.80
N TYR A 254 -2.67 16.67 -23.24
CA TYR A 254 -2.36 17.40 -22.01
C TYR A 254 -3.39 17.05 -20.94
N SER A 255 -2.95 16.86 -19.70
CA SER A 255 -3.86 16.74 -18.56
C SER A 255 -3.37 17.54 -17.37
N LEU A 256 -4.32 17.99 -16.56
CA LEU A 256 -4.08 18.68 -15.30
C LEU A 256 -5.00 18.07 -14.26
N LEU A 257 -4.43 17.59 -13.16
CA LEU A 257 -5.14 17.21 -11.94
C LEU A 257 -4.79 18.24 -10.87
N ALA A 258 -5.81 18.75 -10.18
CA ALA A 258 -5.64 19.56 -8.99
C ALA A 258 -6.43 18.92 -7.83
N GLU A 259 -5.81 18.84 -6.67
CA GLU A 259 -6.39 18.24 -5.47
C GLU A 259 -6.23 19.20 -4.29
N TYR A 260 -7.21 19.20 -3.43
CA TYR A 260 -7.19 19.96 -2.18
C TYR A 260 -7.81 19.15 -1.06
N MET A 261 -7.21 19.17 0.11
CA MET A 261 -7.74 18.54 1.31
C MET A 261 -7.64 19.46 2.53
N ASP A 262 -8.55 19.24 3.46
CA ASP A 262 -8.55 19.94 4.74
C ASP A 262 -9.25 19.02 5.77
N TYR A 263 -8.48 18.50 6.73
CA TYR A 263 -8.93 17.53 7.73
C TYR A 263 -8.66 18.07 9.12
N ASP A 264 -9.68 18.60 9.77
CA ASP A 264 -9.61 19.04 11.17
C ASP A 264 -10.19 17.95 12.08
N THR A 265 -9.34 17.27 12.82
CA THR A 265 -9.71 16.20 13.76
C THR A 265 -10.58 15.11 13.15
N LEU A 266 -10.47 14.86 11.84
CA LEU A 266 -11.27 13.85 11.14
C LEU A 266 -10.81 12.43 11.50
N GLY A 267 -9.50 12.18 11.63
CA GLY A 267 -8.94 10.90 12.05
C GLY A 267 -9.34 10.56 13.49
N TYR A 268 -9.39 9.28 13.83
CA TYR A 268 -9.67 8.85 15.20
C TYR A 268 -8.36 8.83 16.01
N PRO A 269 -8.16 9.72 16.98
CA PRO A 269 -6.88 9.89 17.66
C PRO A 269 -6.58 8.85 18.75
N ALA A 270 -7.56 8.02 19.15
CA ALA A 270 -7.41 7.13 20.29
C ALA A 270 -6.97 5.73 19.88
N ALA A 271 -6.10 5.16 20.65
CA ALA A 271 -5.66 3.75 20.62
C ALA A 271 -4.98 3.26 19.33
N GLY A 272 -4.62 4.13 18.42
CA GLY A 272 -3.84 3.77 17.22
C GLY A 272 -4.64 3.05 16.11
N TYR A 273 -5.97 3.01 16.20
CA TYR A 273 -6.83 2.49 15.15
C TYR A 273 -7.41 3.62 14.32
N HIS A 274 -7.14 3.57 13.01
CA HIS A 274 -7.75 4.46 12.04
C HIS A 274 -8.77 3.67 11.24
N TYR A 275 -10.04 4.07 11.30
CA TYR A 275 -11.12 3.47 10.52
C TYR A 275 -11.24 4.08 9.14
N ASN A 276 -10.84 5.33 9.02
CA ASN A 276 -10.68 6.05 7.77
C ASN A 276 -9.21 6.12 7.37
N ASP A 277 -8.97 6.48 6.13
CA ASP A 277 -7.65 6.74 5.58
C ASP A 277 -7.85 7.70 4.40
N PRO A 278 -8.01 9.01 4.71
CA PRO A 278 -8.32 10.01 3.70
C PRO A 278 -7.16 10.17 2.71
N PRO A 279 -7.42 10.56 1.46
CA PRO A 279 -6.39 10.75 0.46
C PRO A 279 -5.45 11.91 0.83
N THR A 280 -4.18 11.78 0.42
CA THR A 280 -3.17 12.83 0.50
C THR A 280 -2.80 13.28 -0.92
N PRO A 281 -2.80 14.58 -1.23
CA PRO A 281 -2.55 15.09 -2.57
C PRO A 281 -1.05 15.26 -2.88
N ILE A 282 -0.19 14.45 -2.29
CA ILE A 282 1.23 14.37 -2.60
C ILE A 282 1.59 13.00 -3.11
N LYS A 283 2.48 12.95 -4.09
CA LYS A 283 2.81 11.73 -4.84
C LYS A 283 3.50 10.66 -4.01
N SER A 284 4.37 11.07 -3.09
CA SER A 284 5.03 10.15 -2.16
C SER A 284 4.08 9.46 -1.18
N GLY A 285 2.83 9.94 -1.06
CA GLY A 285 1.87 9.40 -0.11
C GLY A 285 2.23 9.62 1.36
N VAL A 286 3.21 10.48 1.66
CA VAL A 286 3.57 10.81 3.04
C VAL A 286 2.43 11.57 3.68
N ALA A 287 1.83 11.02 4.74
CA ALA A 287 0.84 11.69 5.56
C ALA A 287 1.51 12.25 6.82
N ILE A 288 1.02 13.38 7.32
CA ILE A 288 1.53 13.99 8.56
C ILE A 288 0.98 13.25 9.78
N ASP A 289 -0.34 13.03 9.81
CA ASP A 289 -1.02 12.35 10.92
C ASP A 289 -2.29 11.61 10.50
N ARG A 290 -2.38 11.20 9.24
CA ARG A 290 -3.46 10.38 8.66
C ARG A 290 -4.86 10.98 8.83
N GLY A 291 -5.00 12.25 8.50
CA GLY A 291 -6.29 12.91 8.50
C GLY A 291 -6.74 13.43 9.87
N VAL A 292 -5.87 13.47 10.88
CA VAL A 292 -6.21 14.03 12.19
C VAL A 292 -6.20 15.56 12.16
N ASP A 293 -5.13 16.15 11.66
CA ASP A 293 -4.93 17.62 11.69
C ASP A 293 -4.03 18.03 10.52
N GLU A 294 -4.51 17.88 9.30
CA GLU A 294 -3.70 18.15 8.11
C GLU A 294 -4.49 18.82 7.00
N LYS A 295 -3.80 19.68 6.28
CA LYS A 295 -4.33 20.47 5.17
C LYS A 295 -3.32 20.54 4.05
N GLY A 296 -3.78 20.54 2.82
CA GLY A 296 -2.86 20.64 1.70
C GLY A 296 -3.49 20.66 0.34
N PHE A 297 -2.63 20.73 -0.65
CA PHE A 297 -3.01 20.66 -2.06
C PHE A 297 -1.93 20.01 -2.88
N GLY A 298 -2.32 19.45 -4.02
CA GLY A 298 -1.44 18.90 -5.04
C GLY A 298 -1.88 19.28 -6.43
N VAL A 299 -0.92 19.35 -7.34
CA VAL A 299 -1.15 19.59 -8.76
C VAL A 299 -0.25 18.67 -9.54
N THR A 300 -0.84 17.91 -10.47
CA THR A 300 -0.13 17.08 -11.45
C THR A 300 -0.46 17.56 -12.86
N ALA A 301 0.55 17.86 -13.64
CA ALA A 301 0.41 18.19 -15.04
C ALA A 301 1.13 17.16 -15.91
N THR A 302 0.47 16.65 -16.95
CA THR A 302 1.09 15.75 -17.92
C THR A 302 0.95 16.29 -19.33
N ALA A 303 1.94 16.01 -20.17
CA ALA A 303 1.94 16.41 -21.57
C ALA A 303 2.58 15.32 -22.45
N THR A 304 1.95 15.07 -23.59
CA THR A 304 2.50 14.25 -24.68
C THR A 304 2.55 15.13 -25.95
N PRO A 305 3.47 16.10 -26.02
CA PRO A 305 3.51 17.07 -27.10
C PRO A 305 3.82 16.44 -28.47
N THR A 306 4.54 15.32 -28.47
CA THR A 306 4.83 14.50 -29.63
C THR A 306 4.84 13.02 -29.20
N ASN A 307 4.57 12.09 -30.12
CA ASN A 307 4.55 10.65 -29.83
C ASN A 307 5.77 10.12 -29.05
N PRO A 308 7.02 10.55 -29.34
CA PRO A 308 8.16 10.04 -28.60
C PRO A 308 8.37 10.68 -27.21
N LEU A 309 7.69 11.79 -26.88
CA LEU A 309 7.97 12.56 -25.67
C LEU A 309 6.75 12.61 -24.73
N TYR A 310 6.94 12.14 -23.51
CA TYR A 310 6.02 12.30 -22.38
C TYR A 310 6.69 13.14 -21.29
N LEU A 311 5.96 14.10 -20.75
CA LEU A 311 6.37 14.96 -19.65
C LEU A 311 5.35 14.91 -18.53
N GLU A 312 5.82 14.95 -17.29
CA GLU A 312 4.99 15.02 -16.09
C GLU A 312 5.65 15.96 -15.08
N ALA A 313 4.86 16.76 -14.42
CA ALA A 313 5.28 17.64 -13.34
C ALA A 313 4.25 17.58 -12.21
N ASP A 314 4.74 17.35 -11.02
CA ASP A 314 3.94 17.26 -9.80
C ASP A 314 4.44 18.29 -8.79
N TYR A 315 3.51 18.90 -8.08
CA TYR A 315 3.79 19.72 -6.92
C TYR A 315 2.74 19.45 -5.84
N GLY A 316 3.19 19.24 -4.62
CA GLY A 316 2.31 19.05 -3.49
C GLY A 316 2.84 19.67 -2.20
N ARG A 317 1.92 20.11 -1.35
CA ARG A 317 2.24 20.67 -0.04
C ARG A 317 1.19 20.23 0.97
N LEU A 318 1.69 19.69 2.09
CA LEU A 318 0.90 19.35 3.28
C LEU A 318 1.44 20.10 4.49
N TYR A 319 0.58 20.47 5.40
CA TYR A 319 0.95 21.06 6.69
C TYR A 319 -0.13 20.82 7.74
N ARG A 320 0.26 20.88 9.02
CA ARG A 320 -0.65 20.76 10.13
C ARG A 320 -1.34 22.09 10.42
N HIS A 321 -2.65 22.06 10.77
CA HIS A 321 -3.37 23.29 11.10
C HIS A 321 -2.80 24.02 12.33
N LYS A 322 -2.45 23.26 13.38
CA LYS A 322 -2.06 23.81 14.67
C LYS A 322 -0.67 24.42 14.67
N ASP A 323 0.19 23.92 13.81
CA ASP A 323 1.53 24.44 13.66
C ASP A 323 1.96 24.36 12.18
N ASN A 324 2.27 25.49 11.59
CA ASN A 324 2.79 25.54 10.22
C ASN A 324 4.25 25.04 10.12
N LEU A 325 4.84 24.57 11.24
CA LEU A 325 6.21 24.07 11.30
C LEU A 325 6.28 22.57 10.98
N THR A 326 5.14 21.87 11.04
CA THR A 326 5.05 20.46 10.65
C THR A 326 4.44 20.36 9.26
N GLY A 327 5.20 19.81 8.33
CA GLY A 327 4.70 19.74 6.95
C GLY A 327 5.62 19.02 5.97
N VAL A 328 5.10 18.83 4.77
CA VAL A 328 5.80 18.28 3.62
C VAL A 328 5.61 19.20 2.42
N VAL A 329 6.68 19.43 1.71
CA VAL A 329 6.64 19.99 0.35
C VAL A 329 7.34 19.01 -0.56
N GLU A 330 6.69 18.66 -1.65
CA GLU A 330 7.22 17.78 -2.67
C GLU A 330 7.01 18.38 -4.06
N TRP A 331 8.01 18.24 -4.93
CA TRP A 331 7.83 18.42 -6.35
C TRP A 331 8.61 17.35 -7.11
N GLU A 332 8.04 16.90 -8.21
CA GLU A 332 8.63 15.90 -9.08
C GLU A 332 8.51 16.33 -10.53
N GLY A 333 9.56 16.12 -11.29
CA GLY A 333 9.56 16.24 -12.74
C GLY A 333 9.97 14.91 -13.36
N LYS A 334 9.26 14.49 -14.39
CA LYS A 334 9.53 13.26 -15.12
C LYS A 334 9.46 13.52 -16.62
N SER A 335 10.43 13.00 -17.35
CA SER A 335 10.41 12.98 -18.80
C SER A 335 10.69 11.57 -19.31
N ARG A 336 9.93 11.12 -20.30
CA ARG A 336 10.18 9.88 -21.02
C ARG A 336 10.27 10.17 -22.50
N PHE A 337 11.35 9.68 -23.10
CA PHE A 337 11.62 9.85 -24.53
C PHE A 337 11.82 8.47 -25.18
N SER A 338 10.98 8.14 -26.17
CA SER A 338 11.02 6.87 -26.89
C SER A 338 11.17 7.15 -28.40
N PRO A 339 12.41 7.36 -28.89
CA PRO A 339 12.66 7.74 -30.29
C PRO A 339 12.25 6.66 -31.33
N GLY A 340 12.00 5.45 -30.84
CA GLY A 340 11.53 4.31 -31.62
C GLY A 340 10.85 3.30 -30.73
N THR A 341 10.59 2.11 -31.26
CA THR A 341 9.96 1.00 -30.51
C THR A 341 10.92 0.33 -29.54
N ASP A 342 12.22 0.43 -29.79
CA ASP A 342 13.22 -0.42 -29.14
C ASP A 342 13.99 0.31 -28.04
N LEU A 343 13.92 1.65 -27.99
CA LEU A 343 14.70 2.44 -27.04
C LEU A 343 13.81 3.42 -26.29
N THR A 344 13.94 3.40 -24.96
CA THR A 344 13.24 4.35 -24.08
C THR A 344 14.23 4.90 -23.06
N PHE A 345 14.24 6.22 -22.92
CA PHE A 345 14.94 6.94 -21.87
C PHE A 345 13.91 7.54 -20.92
N GLU A 346 14.16 7.47 -19.64
CA GLU A 346 13.38 8.16 -18.62
C GLU A 346 14.32 8.92 -17.69
N ALA A 347 14.02 10.17 -17.45
CA ALA A 347 14.68 10.98 -16.44
C ALA A 347 13.62 11.48 -15.47
N LYS A 348 13.90 11.33 -14.18
CA LYS A 348 13.04 11.76 -13.10
C LYS A 348 13.86 12.56 -12.11
N PHE A 349 13.28 13.60 -11.54
CA PHE A 349 13.84 14.33 -10.43
C PHE A 349 12.76 14.54 -9.37
N ASN A 350 13.01 14.09 -8.16
CA ASN A 350 12.12 14.32 -7.02
C ASN A 350 12.84 15.17 -5.99
N HIS A 351 12.15 16.18 -5.48
CA HIS A 351 12.59 16.99 -4.36
C HIS A 351 11.53 16.96 -3.28
N MET A 352 11.94 16.59 -2.07
CA MET A 352 11.04 16.53 -0.93
C MET A 352 11.68 17.18 0.29
N VAL A 353 10.90 17.99 0.99
CA VAL A 353 11.28 18.58 2.29
C VAL A 353 10.22 18.19 3.31
N GLN A 354 10.65 17.52 4.36
CA GLN A 354 9.83 17.14 5.51
C GLN A 354 10.28 17.92 6.74
N GLN A 355 9.34 18.44 7.53
CA GLN A 355 9.61 19.17 8.75
C GLN A 355 8.79 18.60 9.91
N ASN A 356 9.45 18.24 11.01
CA ASN A 356 8.85 17.73 12.25
C ASN A 356 7.88 16.53 12.08
N ILE A 357 8.06 15.71 11.03
CA ILE A 357 7.21 14.54 10.76
C ILE A 357 7.74 13.31 11.47
N GLU A 358 9.05 13.08 11.42
CA GLU A 358 9.68 11.92 12.05
C GLU A 358 10.07 12.23 13.50
N LEU A 359 9.85 11.26 14.38
CA LEU A 359 10.36 11.30 15.74
C LEU A 359 11.90 11.41 15.71
N HIS A 360 12.43 12.45 16.32
CA HIS A 360 13.87 12.75 16.39
C HIS A 360 14.50 13.41 15.15
N VAL A 361 13.72 13.76 14.12
CA VAL A 361 14.19 14.51 12.96
C VAL A 361 13.38 15.79 12.84
N ALA A 362 14.03 16.94 13.06
CA ALA A 362 13.39 18.25 12.95
C ALA A 362 13.16 18.64 11.48
N GLY A 363 14.02 18.17 10.57
CA GLY A 363 13.86 18.40 9.15
C GLY A 363 14.66 17.41 8.30
N ARG A 364 14.09 17.00 7.18
CA ARG A 364 14.75 16.18 6.17
C ARG A 364 14.48 16.73 4.78
N GLY A 365 15.54 16.98 4.03
CA GLY A 365 15.47 17.35 2.61
C GLY A 365 16.11 16.26 1.75
N THR A 366 15.44 15.87 0.71
CA THR A 366 15.94 14.87 -0.26
C THR A 366 15.84 15.43 -1.67
N ASN A 367 16.91 15.28 -2.45
CA ASN A 367 16.92 15.52 -3.89
C ASN A 367 17.34 14.22 -4.56
N LYS A 368 16.49 13.69 -5.43
CA LYS A 368 16.63 12.36 -6.00
C LYS A 368 16.52 12.39 -7.53
N PRO A 369 17.61 12.64 -8.27
CA PRO A 369 17.66 12.35 -9.69
C PRO A 369 17.69 10.84 -9.94
N THR A 370 16.91 10.39 -10.91
CA THR A 370 16.87 9.01 -11.40
C THR A 370 16.96 9.04 -12.94
N LEU A 371 17.78 8.20 -13.50
CA LEU A 371 17.91 7.99 -14.94
C LEU A 371 17.69 6.52 -15.26
N GLN A 372 16.85 6.24 -16.24
CA GLN A 372 16.58 4.90 -16.72
C GLN A 372 16.71 4.85 -18.24
N ALA A 373 17.33 3.78 -18.76
CA ALA A 373 17.39 3.47 -20.17
C ALA A 373 16.99 2.03 -20.40
N ASN A 374 16.05 1.79 -21.29
CA ASN A 374 15.59 0.46 -21.67
C ASN A 374 15.80 0.27 -23.18
N TYR A 375 16.46 -0.82 -23.56
CA TYR A 375 16.72 -1.17 -24.94
C TYR A 375 16.22 -2.58 -25.24
N LEU A 376 15.36 -2.69 -26.26
CA LEU A 376 14.84 -3.95 -26.74
C LEU A 376 15.69 -4.45 -27.92
N LEU A 377 16.32 -5.61 -27.78
CA LEU A 377 17.14 -6.25 -28.80
C LEU A 377 16.51 -7.60 -29.20
N GLY A 378 15.62 -7.56 -30.19
CA GLY A 378 14.84 -8.74 -30.59
C GLY A 378 13.97 -9.24 -29.44
N GLN A 379 14.28 -10.44 -28.90
CA GLN A 379 13.57 -10.99 -27.74
C GLN A 379 14.21 -10.63 -26.38
N SER A 380 15.30 -9.90 -26.40
CA SER A 380 16.04 -9.53 -25.19
C SER A 380 15.79 -8.07 -24.83
N THR A 381 15.79 -7.78 -23.54
CA THR A 381 15.71 -6.42 -23.00
C THR A 381 16.93 -6.14 -22.15
N ILE A 382 17.54 -4.98 -22.34
CA ILE A 382 18.58 -4.45 -21.46
C ILE A 382 18.01 -3.20 -20.79
N ALA A 383 18.07 -3.14 -19.46
CA ALA A 383 17.66 -1.98 -18.69
C ALA A 383 18.79 -1.52 -17.78
N LEU A 384 19.07 -0.24 -17.79
CA LEU A 384 20.00 0.43 -16.89
C LEU A 384 19.20 1.45 -16.06
N GLU A 385 19.40 1.43 -14.76
CA GLU A 385 18.84 2.42 -13.85
C GLU A 385 19.94 2.96 -12.94
N ALA A 386 19.96 4.27 -12.76
CA ALA A 386 20.86 4.97 -11.86
C ALA A 386 20.07 5.98 -11.05
N GLU A 387 20.26 5.95 -9.75
CA GLU A 387 19.60 6.81 -8.78
C GLU A 387 20.64 7.42 -7.85
N TYR A 388 20.44 8.65 -7.43
CA TYR A 388 21.36 9.34 -6.54
C TYR A 388 20.61 10.26 -5.58
N ASP A 389 20.53 9.86 -4.30
CA ASP A 389 19.86 10.65 -3.29
C ASP A 389 20.85 11.58 -2.58
N PHE A 390 20.56 12.88 -2.62
CA PHE A 390 21.22 13.90 -1.78
C PHE A 390 20.33 14.16 -0.57
N VAL A 391 20.78 13.72 0.59
CA VAL A 391 19.99 13.82 1.82
C VAL A 391 20.60 14.87 2.75
N THR A 392 19.75 15.74 3.29
CA THR A 392 20.07 16.67 4.37
C THR A 392 19.13 16.38 5.54
N GLU A 393 19.68 16.10 6.72
CA GLU A 393 18.89 15.71 7.88
C GLU A 393 19.28 16.54 9.12
N ASP A 394 18.29 17.21 9.70
CA ASP A 394 18.42 17.97 10.94
C ASP A 394 17.73 17.22 12.08
N THR A 395 18.48 16.80 13.07
CA THR A 395 17.95 16.12 14.25
C THR A 395 17.47 17.07 15.34
N GLY A 396 17.54 18.40 15.13
CA GLY A 396 17.19 19.39 16.12
C GLY A 396 18.14 19.45 17.33
N ARG A 397 19.15 18.59 17.38
CA ARG A 397 20.15 18.50 18.47
C ARG A 397 21.54 18.88 18.01
N MET A 398 21.76 19.07 16.73
CA MET A 398 23.08 19.37 16.17
C MET A 398 23.14 20.80 15.63
N VAL A 399 24.31 21.42 15.75
CA VAL A 399 24.54 22.76 15.23
C VAL A 399 24.57 22.80 13.69
N VAL A 400 24.87 21.66 13.06
CA VAL A 400 24.93 21.51 11.59
C VAL A 400 24.16 20.27 11.19
N PRO A 401 23.24 20.37 10.21
CA PRO A 401 22.54 19.21 9.65
C PRO A 401 23.52 18.20 9.03
N TRP A 402 23.18 16.93 9.14
CA TRP A 402 23.90 15.88 8.43
C TRP A 402 23.63 15.98 6.95
N LYS A 403 24.68 15.77 6.15
CA LYS A 403 24.58 15.68 4.69
C LYS A 403 25.24 14.40 4.26
N TYR A 404 24.54 13.61 3.47
CA TYR A 404 25.06 12.37 2.94
C TYR A 404 24.42 12.03 1.58
N HIS A 405 25.01 11.08 0.89
CA HIS A 405 24.61 10.66 -0.44
C HIS A 405 24.31 9.17 -0.45
N GLU A 406 23.29 8.79 -1.22
CA GLU A 406 22.86 7.41 -1.36
C GLU A 406 22.76 7.06 -2.84
N PRO A 407 23.89 6.70 -3.49
CA PRO A 407 23.88 6.24 -4.87
C PRO A 407 23.35 4.81 -4.99
N ALA A 408 22.62 4.54 -6.08
CA ALA A 408 22.20 3.22 -6.48
C ALA A 408 22.31 3.05 -8.00
N VAL A 409 22.69 1.86 -8.44
CA VAL A 409 22.75 1.50 -9.86
C VAL A 409 22.31 0.06 -10.05
N SER A 410 21.56 -0.20 -11.10
CA SER A 410 21.20 -1.55 -11.51
C SER A 410 21.29 -1.74 -13.02
N LEU A 411 21.71 -2.93 -13.44
CA LEU A 411 21.70 -3.38 -14.81
C LEU A 411 20.93 -4.69 -14.89
N SER A 412 19.91 -4.69 -15.74
CA SER A 412 19.07 -5.86 -15.96
C SER A 412 19.16 -6.35 -17.40
N TYR A 413 19.17 -7.67 -17.56
CA TYR A 413 19.08 -8.35 -18.85
C TYR A 413 17.93 -9.34 -18.81
N GLY A 414 16.93 -9.13 -19.67
CA GLY A 414 15.80 -10.01 -19.87
C GLY A 414 15.92 -10.80 -21.17
N TYR A 415 15.53 -12.08 -21.15
CA TYR A 415 15.44 -12.92 -22.34
C TYR A 415 14.03 -13.48 -22.49
N GLY A 416 13.30 -12.96 -23.47
CA GLY A 416 11.87 -13.24 -23.64
C GLY A 416 11.09 -12.88 -22.38
N ALA A 417 9.97 -13.61 -22.16
CA ALA A 417 9.20 -13.53 -20.92
C ALA A 417 9.72 -14.49 -19.83
N ALA A 418 10.76 -15.26 -20.11
CA ALA A 418 11.17 -16.39 -19.29
C ALA A 418 12.21 -16.04 -18.24
N LEU A 419 13.18 -15.21 -18.55
CA LEU A 419 14.33 -14.96 -17.69
C LEU A 419 14.64 -13.47 -17.56
N LEU A 420 14.91 -13.03 -16.34
CA LEU A 420 15.46 -11.71 -16.03
C LEU A 420 16.63 -11.88 -15.06
N PHE A 421 17.74 -11.27 -15.36
CA PHE A 421 18.91 -11.15 -14.50
C PHE A 421 19.14 -9.68 -14.17
N THR A 422 19.38 -9.39 -12.90
CA THR A 422 19.68 -8.03 -12.44
C THR A 422 20.91 -8.06 -11.56
N VAL A 423 21.88 -7.20 -11.86
CA VAL A 423 22.99 -6.87 -10.98
C VAL A 423 22.76 -5.47 -10.47
N GLY A 424 22.79 -5.28 -9.17
CA GLY A 424 22.57 -4.00 -8.52
C GLY A 424 23.61 -3.70 -7.46
N TRP A 425 23.74 -2.43 -7.17
CA TRP A 425 24.54 -1.93 -6.09
C TRP A 425 23.90 -0.69 -5.50
N GLN A 426 23.90 -0.61 -4.17
CA GLN A 426 23.50 0.56 -3.41
C GLN A 426 24.63 0.96 -2.48
N GLY A 427 24.79 2.25 -2.21
CA GLY A 427 25.80 2.77 -1.31
C GLY A 427 25.29 3.88 -0.42
N VAL A 428 26.06 4.20 0.60
CA VAL A 428 25.89 5.42 1.42
C VAL A 428 27.28 5.94 1.82
N ASP A 429 27.49 7.23 1.78
CA ASP A 429 28.77 7.83 2.13
C ASP A 429 28.91 8.22 3.62
N MET A 430 27.91 7.91 4.43
CA MET A 430 27.85 8.28 5.85
C MET A 430 28.54 7.25 6.74
N LYS A 431 29.66 7.61 7.36
CA LYS A 431 30.50 6.70 8.15
C LYS A 431 29.99 6.33 9.54
N LEU A 432 28.93 6.99 10.05
CA LEU A 432 28.57 6.92 11.49
C LEU A 432 27.12 6.48 11.75
N ASP A 433 26.43 5.98 10.76
CA ASP A 433 25.01 5.63 10.95
C ASP A 433 24.85 4.23 11.57
N ARG A 434 24.40 4.20 12.82
CA ARG A 434 24.03 2.97 13.53
C ARG A 434 22.84 2.24 12.86
N ARG A 435 22.07 2.94 11.99
CA ARG A 435 20.94 2.37 11.26
C ARG A 435 21.35 1.23 10.33
N TYR A 436 22.56 1.28 9.79
CA TYR A 436 23.08 0.32 8.83
C TYR A 436 24.18 -0.59 9.40
N ASN A 437 24.32 -0.69 10.73
CA ASN A 437 25.37 -1.50 11.37
C ASN A 437 26.80 -1.20 10.87
N GLY A 438 27.05 0.03 10.37
CA GLY A 438 28.31 0.46 9.81
C GLY A 438 28.58 -0.03 8.38
N GLU A 439 27.67 -0.77 7.76
CA GLU A 439 27.76 -1.13 6.34
C GLU A 439 27.46 0.09 5.47
N GLN A 440 28.20 0.23 4.38
CA GLN A 440 28.11 1.35 3.45
C GLN A 440 27.88 0.90 2.00
N SER A 441 27.78 -0.39 1.75
CA SER A 441 27.71 -0.95 0.41
C SER A 441 26.90 -2.23 0.37
N TRP A 442 25.92 -2.29 -0.54
CA TRP A 442 24.98 -3.40 -0.67
C TRP A 442 24.94 -3.89 -2.13
N PRO A 443 25.88 -4.74 -2.54
CA PRO A 443 25.81 -5.39 -3.85
C PRO A 443 24.75 -6.49 -3.84
N MET A 444 24.02 -6.62 -4.95
CA MET A 444 23.01 -7.67 -5.12
C MET A 444 23.04 -8.27 -6.54
N PHE A 445 22.66 -9.53 -6.64
CA PHE A 445 22.31 -10.22 -7.86
C PHE A 445 20.92 -10.82 -7.71
N GLU A 446 20.05 -10.62 -8.69
CA GLU A 446 18.71 -11.20 -8.72
C GLU A 446 18.49 -11.92 -10.05
N THR A 447 17.81 -13.06 -9.98
CA THR A 447 17.25 -13.73 -11.15
C THR A 447 15.76 -13.98 -10.95
N VAL A 448 14.97 -13.69 -11.97
CA VAL A 448 13.55 -14.05 -12.05
C VAL A 448 13.37 -15.00 -13.20
N TRP A 449 12.88 -16.19 -12.91
CA TRP A 449 12.65 -17.23 -13.88
C TRP A 449 11.18 -17.62 -13.92
N SER A 450 10.50 -17.34 -15.04
CA SER A 450 9.17 -17.84 -15.34
C SER A 450 9.31 -19.30 -15.82
N ILE A 451 9.30 -20.26 -14.88
CA ILE A 451 9.42 -21.70 -15.15
C ILE A 451 8.29 -22.15 -16.07
N THR A 452 7.10 -21.65 -15.82
CA THR A 452 5.90 -21.77 -16.66
C THR A 452 5.12 -20.46 -16.58
N GLU A 453 4.06 -20.30 -17.38
CA GLU A 453 3.15 -19.14 -17.28
C GLU A 453 2.52 -18.97 -15.87
N ARG A 454 2.48 -20.05 -15.09
CA ARG A 454 1.88 -20.09 -13.76
C ARG A 454 2.90 -20.08 -12.61
N ASN A 455 4.17 -20.41 -12.91
CA ASN A 455 5.18 -20.58 -11.86
C ASN A 455 6.37 -19.66 -12.12
N VAL A 456 6.64 -18.78 -11.16
CA VAL A 456 7.74 -17.83 -11.20
C VAL A 456 8.62 -18.05 -9.98
N LEU A 457 9.90 -18.29 -10.23
CA LEU A 457 10.94 -18.37 -9.21
C LEU A 457 11.78 -17.09 -9.27
N ARG A 458 11.89 -16.40 -8.12
CA ARG A 458 12.81 -15.30 -7.91
C ARG A 458 13.88 -15.73 -6.93
N VAL A 459 15.14 -15.50 -7.25
CA VAL A 459 16.26 -15.74 -6.35
C VAL A 459 17.11 -14.48 -6.31
N ARG A 460 17.37 -13.98 -5.12
CA ARG A 460 18.25 -12.84 -4.86
C ARG A 460 19.38 -13.25 -3.95
N ILE A 461 20.59 -12.86 -4.28
CA ILE A 461 21.82 -13.13 -3.53
C ILE A 461 22.54 -11.80 -3.33
N GLY A 462 22.97 -11.50 -2.11
CA GLY A 462 23.71 -10.28 -1.80
C GLY A 462 23.23 -9.61 -0.54
N ALA A 463 23.30 -8.29 -0.55
CA ALA A 463 22.90 -7.46 0.56
C ALA A 463 21.84 -6.44 0.15
N GLU A 464 20.95 -6.10 1.06
CA GLU A 464 19.95 -5.06 0.95
C GLU A 464 20.14 -4.07 2.09
N ARG A 465 20.05 -2.80 1.76
CA ARG A 465 20.01 -1.74 2.76
C ARG A 465 18.67 -1.82 3.49
N GLY A 466 18.69 -1.97 4.78
CA GLY A 466 17.51 -1.76 5.59
C GLY A 466 17.10 -0.28 5.62
N GLY A 467 16.01 0.03 6.24
CA GLY A 467 15.55 1.40 6.40
C GLY A 467 14.05 1.49 6.54
N TYR A 468 13.55 2.72 6.65
CA TYR A 468 12.11 2.96 6.67
C TYR A 468 11.59 3.08 5.23
N THR A 469 10.62 2.24 4.90
CA THR A 469 9.81 2.35 3.69
C THR A 469 8.43 2.83 4.11
N CYS A 470 7.93 3.93 3.54
CA CYS A 470 6.65 4.52 3.90
C CYS A 470 5.71 4.57 2.69
N SER A 471 4.42 4.27 2.91
CA SER A 471 3.34 4.43 1.95
C SER A 471 2.05 4.75 2.68
N GLY A 472 1.25 5.70 2.16
CA GLY A 472 -0.03 6.06 2.73
C GLY A 472 0.02 6.44 4.23
N GLY A 473 1.11 7.05 4.71
CA GLY A 473 1.32 7.39 6.11
C GLY A 473 1.62 6.21 7.04
N VAL A 474 1.84 5.02 6.49
CA VAL A 474 2.35 3.86 7.21
C VAL A 474 3.82 3.70 6.87
N CYS A 475 4.67 3.66 7.89
CA CYS A 475 6.09 3.38 7.72
C CYS A 475 6.41 2.00 8.28
N ARG A 476 7.11 1.21 7.48
CA ARG A 476 7.67 -0.07 7.86
C ARG A 476 9.18 0.05 7.90
N PHE A 477 9.79 -0.43 8.96
CA PHE A 477 11.24 -0.60 8.98
C PHE A 477 11.58 -1.96 8.40
N GLU A 478 12.41 -1.99 7.38
CA GLU A 478 13.01 -3.20 6.83
C GLU A 478 14.41 -3.38 7.44
N SER A 479 14.66 -4.56 7.99
CA SER A 479 15.98 -4.88 8.51
C SER A 479 16.98 -5.03 7.36
N PRO A 480 18.24 -4.57 7.53
CA PRO A 480 19.29 -4.90 6.60
C PRO A 480 19.38 -6.41 6.39
N PHE A 481 19.50 -6.82 5.16
CA PHE A 481 19.59 -8.24 4.79
C PHE A 481 20.91 -8.51 4.09
N LYS A 482 21.52 -9.66 4.40
CA LYS A 482 22.71 -10.17 3.70
C LYS A 482 22.61 -11.68 3.62
N GLY A 483 22.43 -12.19 2.42
CA GLY A 483 22.16 -13.62 2.28
C GLY A 483 21.60 -14.03 0.93
N VAL A 484 20.75 -15.06 0.96
CA VAL A 484 19.97 -15.56 -0.18
C VAL A 484 18.49 -15.49 0.16
N LYS A 485 17.71 -14.85 -0.70
CA LYS A 485 16.23 -14.88 -0.69
C LYS A 485 15.76 -15.68 -1.91
N ALA A 486 14.85 -16.62 -1.71
CA ALA A 486 14.17 -17.32 -2.79
C ALA A 486 12.66 -17.21 -2.58
N GLN A 487 11.93 -16.87 -3.65
CA GLN A 487 10.48 -16.77 -3.65
C GLN A 487 9.93 -17.59 -4.83
N LEU A 488 9.01 -18.49 -4.54
CA LEU A 488 8.24 -19.21 -5.56
C LEU A 488 6.80 -18.76 -5.53
N ILE A 489 6.33 -18.23 -6.65
CA ILE A 489 4.93 -17.86 -6.87
C ILE A 489 4.32 -18.90 -7.81
N SER A 490 3.29 -19.59 -7.36
CA SER A 490 2.56 -20.58 -8.14
C SER A 490 1.09 -20.22 -8.25
N ARG A 491 0.55 -20.20 -9.48
CA ARG A 491 -0.87 -19.97 -9.77
C ARG A 491 -1.51 -21.27 -10.23
N PHE A 492 -2.71 -21.55 -9.82
CA PHE A 492 -3.43 -22.79 -10.17
C PHE A 492 -4.92 -22.55 -10.36
#